data_29964677cbb506d952d51ca9635dc02d
#
_entry.id   29964677cbb506d952d51ca9635dc02d
#
_cell.length_a   1.000
_cell.length_b   1.000
_cell.length_c   1.000
_cell.angle_alpha   90.00
_cell.angle_beta   90.00
_cell.angle_gamma   90.00
#
_symmetry.space_group_name_H-M   'P 1'
#
loop_
_entity.id
_entity.type
_entity.pdbx_description
1 polymer ?
#
loop_
_entity_poly.entity_id
_entity_poly.type
_entity_poly.pdbx_seq_one_letter_code
_entity_poly.pdbx_strand_id
1 'polypeptide(L)'
;MTIGGPACQAQFMWDGMTLIPGRDCGGCTVCCVWPTINKPEIQKQSGAACRHCTQAGCGIYETRPPVCRSYFCAWRTVDIFSEAWRPDKSGVLPYIETEGIAENFDLSTGIGLMLVGNPLKIVRQKWFQDFIVTGVMSSVPLFLSLPGPRGHQAATVSLNTEQMVEAIQRGMVKDALEAALKLLRAWDFQPAVITYSGNDVSIPEEA
;
A
#
# COMPACT_ATOMS: atom_id res chain seq x y z
N MET A 1 24.45 38.30 10.70
CA MET A 1 23.14 37.95 11.33
C MET A 1 22.66 36.67 10.66
N THR A 2 22.90 35.57 11.31
CA THR A 2 22.58 34.20 10.86
C THR A 2 21.20 33.82 11.43
N ILE A 3 20.22 33.64 10.56
CA ILE A 3 18.93 33.10 10.96
C ILE A 3 18.94 31.61 10.58
N GLY A 4 19.39 30.79 11.54
CA GLY A 4 19.20 29.34 11.50
C GLY A 4 17.82 29.00 12.03
N GLY A 5 16.87 28.68 11.15
CA GLY A 5 15.63 28.01 11.54
C GLY A 5 15.93 26.53 11.74
N PRO A 6 15.32 25.86 12.72
CA PRO A 6 15.50 24.42 12.90
C PRO A 6 14.89 23.70 11.71
N ALA A 7 15.74 22.99 10.96
CA ALA A 7 15.31 21.99 10.01
C ALA A 7 14.51 20.93 10.79
N CYS A 8 13.23 20.84 10.51
CA CYS A 8 12.39 19.75 10.97
C CYS A 8 12.81 18.48 10.19
N GLN A 9 13.90 17.88 10.62
CA GLN A 9 14.24 16.50 10.27
C GLN A 9 13.26 15.62 11.05
N ALA A 10 12.11 15.36 10.46
CA ALA A 10 11.26 14.26 10.89
C ALA A 10 12.06 12.98 10.68
N GLN A 11 12.68 12.51 11.72
CA GLN A 11 13.43 11.27 11.76
C GLN A 11 12.40 10.15 11.71
N PHE A 12 12.09 9.66 10.50
CA PHE A 12 11.28 8.47 10.27
C PHE A 12 12.08 7.25 10.72
N MET A 13 12.13 7.02 12.02
CA MET A 13 12.68 5.79 12.59
C MET A 13 11.54 4.79 12.72
N TRP A 14 11.55 3.78 11.87
CA TRP A 14 10.57 2.66 11.85
C TRP A 14 10.95 1.53 12.80
N ASP A 15 11.61 1.82 13.91
CA ASP A 15 11.96 0.84 14.92
C ASP A 15 10.71 0.46 15.74
N GLY A 16 10.14 -0.67 15.37
CA GLY A 16 8.97 -1.25 16.01
C GLY A 16 7.66 -0.59 15.57
N MET A 17 6.86 -1.27 14.75
CA MET A 17 5.55 -0.76 14.31
C MET A 17 4.63 -0.53 15.51
N THR A 18 4.64 0.68 16.05
CA THR A 18 3.72 1.08 17.11
C THR A 18 2.38 1.48 16.48
N LEU A 19 1.31 0.85 16.96
CA LEU A 19 -0.04 1.21 16.51
C LEU A 19 -0.40 2.61 16.99
N ILE A 20 -0.98 3.40 16.10
CA ILE A 20 -1.47 4.73 16.46
C ILE A 20 -2.73 4.57 17.31
N PRO A 21 -2.76 5.15 18.53
CA PRO A 21 -3.91 5.06 19.39
C PRO A 21 -5.21 5.56 18.70
N GLY A 22 -6.29 4.85 18.94
CA GLY A 22 -7.60 5.20 18.37
C GLY A 22 -7.82 4.76 16.92
N ARG A 23 -6.80 4.25 16.23
CA ARG A 23 -6.98 3.64 14.91
C ARG A 23 -7.16 2.15 15.05
N ASP A 24 -8.31 1.64 14.66
CA ASP A 24 -8.58 0.21 14.57
C ASP A 24 -9.10 -0.18 13.18
N CYS A 25 -9.03 -1.47 12.87
CA CYS A 25 -9.52 -1.97 11.56
C CYS A 25 -11.05 -1.85 11.46
N GLY A 26 -11.76 -2.05 12.58
CA GLY A 26 -13.23 -2.04 12.58
C GLY A 26 -13.79 -2.88 11.44
N GLY A 27 -14.67 -2.30 10.63
CA GLY A 27 -15.24 -2.95 9.45
C GLY A 27 -14.37 -2.94 8.20
N CYS A 28 -13.12 -2.44 8.26
CA CYS A 28 -12.22 -2.44 7.09
C CYS A 28 -11.76 -3.87 6.77
N THR A 29 -12.00 -4.31 5.55
CA THR A 29 -11.67 -5.66 5.06
C THR A 29 -10.59 -5.67 3.97
N VAL A 30 -10.01 -4.53 3.64
CA VAL A 30 -9.10 -4.36 2.50
C VAL A 30 -7.91 -5.32 2.56
N CYS A 31 -7.26 -5.46 3.71
CA CYS A 31 -6.17 -6.43 3.90
C CYS A 31 -6.65 -7.89 3.92
N CYS A 32 -7.95 -8.15 4.13
CA CYS A 32 -8.53 -9.48 4.01
C CYS A 32 -8.75 -9.90 2.55
N VAL A 33 -8.70 -8.96 1.61
CA VAL A 33 -8.96 -9.21 0.19
C VAL A 33 -7.68 -9.12 -0.64
N TRP A 34 -6.94 -8.02 -0.56
CA TRP A 34 -5.94 -7.69 -1.58
C TRP A 34 -4.56 -8.36 -1.41
N PRO A 35 -3.91 -8.41 -0.24
CA PRO A 35 -2.62 -9.08 -0.12
C PRO A 35 -2.72 -10.59 -0.38
N THR A 36 -1.72 -11.15 -1.06
CA THR A 36 -1.50 -12.60 -1.07
C THR A 36 -0.99 -13.04 0.29
N ILE A 37 -1.53 -14.12 0.85
CA ILE A 37 -1.01 -14.75 2.06
C ILE A 37 -0.66 -16.19 1.73
N ASN A 38 0.60 -16.58 1.96
CA ASN A 38 1.08 -17.93 1.76
C ASN A 38 1.80 -18.42 3.02
N LYS A 39 1.02 -18.75 4.03
CA LYS A 39 1.50 -19.30 5.31
C LYS A 39 0.74 -20.58 5.64
N PRO A 40 1.36 -21.53 6.37
CA PRO A 40 0.72 -22.81 6.68
C PRO A 40 -0.67 -22.68 7.33
N GLU A 41 -0.82 -21.70 8.20
CA GLU A 41 -2.05 -21.47 8.95
C GLU A 41 -3.14 -20.76 8.15
N ILE A 42 -2.77 -20.05 7.08
CA ILE A 42 -3.72 -19.36 6.20
C ILE A 42 -3.11 -19.11 4.82
N GLN A 43 -3.83 -19.51 3.82
CA GLN A 43 -3.45 -19.27 2.42
C GLN A 43 -4.62 -18.58 1.70
N LYS A 44 -4.30 -17.54 0.95
CA LYS A 44 -5.24 -16.85 0.07
C LYS A 44 -4.52 -16.13 -1.06
N GLN A 45 -5.16 -16.09 -2.19
CA GLN A 45 -4.71 -15.33 -3.36
C GLN A 45 -5.03 -13.84 -3.21
N SER A 46 -4.26 -12.99 -3.88
CA SER A 46 -4.60 -11.59 -4.08
C SER A 46 -5.95 -11.47 -4.77
N GLY A 47 -6.77 -10.51 -4.33
CA GLY A 47 -8.10 -10.29 -4.87
C GLY A 47 -9.16 -11.31 -4.42
N ALA A 48 -8.77 -12.32 -3.63
CA ALA A 48 -9.70 -13.26 -3.02
C ALA A 48 -9.95 -12.90 -1.56
N ALA A 49 -11.22 -12.88 -1.15
CA ALA A 49 -11.55 -12.65 0.25
C ALA A 49 -11.03 -13.80 1.13
N CYS A 50 -10.44 -13.46 2.27
CA CYS A 50 -10.11 -14.46 3.29
C CYS A 50 -11.37 -15.20 3.75
N ARG A 51 -11.27 -16.51 4.00
CA ARG A 51 -12.40 -17.33 4.52
C ARG A 51 -12.99 -16.81 5.84
N HIS A 52 -12.25 -16.00 6.59
CA HIS A 52 -12.70 -15.38 7.84
C HIS A 52 -13.15 -13.92 7.64
N CYS A 53 -13.18 -13.43 6.40
CA CYS A 53 -13.67 -12.09 6.08
C CYS A 53 -15.19 -12.08 6.14
N THR A 54 -15.77 -11.15 6.89
CA THR A 54 -17.20 -10.91 6.99
C THR A 54 -17.52 -9.50 6.49
N GLN A 55 -18.80 -9.18 6.34
CA GLN A 55 -19.21 -7.80 6.01
C GLN A 55 -18.84 -6.78 7.10
N ALA A 56 -18.64 -7.23 8.34
CA ALA A 56 -18.31 -6.40 9.49
C ALA A 56 -16.80 -6.39 9.83
N GLY A 57 -15.96 -7.04 9.02
CA GLY A 57 -14.53 -7.14 9.28
C GLY A 57 -14.03 -8.58 9.39
N CYS A 58 -12.99 -8.81 10.19
CA CYS A 58 -12.44 -10.14 10.43
C CYS A 58 -13.24 -10.88 11.50
N GLY A 59 -13.87 -12.00 11.15
CA GLY A 59 -14.68 -12.81 12.08
C GLY A 59 -13.86 -13.49 13.19
N ILE A 60 -12.54 -13.54 13.06
CA ILE A 60 -11.63 -14.12 14.05
C ILE A 60 -10.58 -13.09 14.52
N TYR A 61 -10.96 -11.82 14.62
CA TYR A 61 -10.01 -10.73 14.86
C TYR A 61 -9.09 -11.00 16.07
N GLU A 62 -9.61 -11.46 17.18
CA GLU A 62 -8.86 -11.73 18.42
C GLU A 62 -7.95 -12.96 18.32
N THR A 63 -8.35 -13.94 17.51
CA THR A 63 -7.64 -15.22 17.34
C THR A 63 -6.94 -15.35 15.99
N ARG A 64 -6.67 -14.22 15.33
CA ARG A 64 -6.01 -14.19 14.03
C ARG A 64 -4.69 -14.97 14.04
N PRO A 65 -4.33 -15.66 12.93
CA PRO A 65 -3.02 -16.24 12.75
C PRO A 65 -1.88 -15.22 12.94
N PRO A 66 -0.67 -15.66 13.31
CA PRO A 66 0.47 -14.77 13.52
C PRO A 66 0.71 -13.80 12.36
N VAL A 67 0.65 -14.28 11.13
CA VAL A 67 0.81 -13.44 9.92
C VAL A 67 -0.20 -12.29 9.85
N CYS A 68 -1.42 -12.49 10.31
CA CYS A 68 -2.43 -11.42 10.34
C CYS A 68 -2.30 -10.52 11.57
N ARG A 69 -1.71 -11.01 12.66
CA ARG A 69 -1.44 -10.21 13.87
C ARG A 69 -0.24 -9.30 13.71
N SER A 70 0.77 -9.74 12.96
CA SER A 70 1.98 -8.95 12.68
C SER A 70 1.82 -8.01 11.48
N TYR A 71 0.78 -8.16 10.66
CA TYR A 71 0.53 -7.28 9.54
C TYR A 71 -0.39 -6.12 9.93
N PHE A 72 0.12 -4.93 9.71
CA PHE A 72 -0.67 -3.70 9.79
C PHE A 72 -0.41 -2.87 8.55
N CYS A 73 -1.48 -2.35 7.92
CA CYS A 73 -1.31 -1.37 6.86
C CYS A 73 -0.72 -0.06 7.43
N ALA A 74 0.00 0.70 6.61
CA ALA A 74 0.67 1.90 7.07
C ALA A 74 -0.29 2.95 7.66
N TRP A 75 -1.57 2.95 7.31
CA TRP A 75 -2.57 3.80 7.98
C TRP A 75 -2.66 3.52 9.49
N ARG A 76 -2.44 2.28 9.94
CA ARG A 76 -2.48 1.90 11.36
C ARG A 76 -1.22 2.32 12.14
N THR A 77 -0.10 2.50 11.45
CA THR A 77 1.25 2.61 12.07
C THR A 77 1.95 3.92 11.77
N VAL A 78 1.52 4.64 10.72
CA VAL A 78 2.17 5.87 10.26
C VAL A 78 1.24 7.05 10.48
N ASP A 79 1.68 8.03 11.23
CA ASP A 79 0.88 9.16 11.71
C ASP A 79 0.51 10.18 10.62
N ILE A 80 1.32 10.27 9.55
CA ILE A 80 1.06 11.19 8.43
C ILE A 80 -0.25 10.89 7.69
N PHE A 81 -0.78 9.67 7.80
CA PHE A 81 -2.06 9.32 7.21
C PHE A 81 -3.21 9.80 8.12
N SER A 82 -4.07 10.66 7.60
CA SER A 82 -5.30 11.05 8.29
C SER A 82 -6.36 9.93 8.27
N GLU A 83 -7.48 10.13 8.97
CA GLU A 83 -8.62 9.18 8.92
C GLU A 83 -9.20 9.01 7.50
N ALA A 84 -9.05 10.02 6.64
CA ALA A 84 -9.48 9.94 5.24
C ALA A 84 -8.69 8.90 4.43
N TRP A 85 -7.48 8.52 4.89
CA TRP A 85 -6.63 7.50 4.27
C TRP A 85 -7.00 6.07 4.67
N ARG A 86 -7.94 5.87 5.57
CA ARG A 86 -8.38 4.53 5.92
C ARG A 86 -8.76 3.77 4.65
N PRO A 87 -8.22 2.54 4.43
CA PRO A 87 -8.24 1.92 3.11
C PRO A 87 -9.65 1.68 2.53
N ASP A 88 -10.62 1.36 3.37
CA ASP A 88 -12.02 1.17 2.95
C ASP A 88 -12.72 2.49 2.55
N LYS A 89 -12.21 3.63 2.99
CA LYS A 89 -12.71 4.97 2.64
C LYS A 89 -12.00 5.56 1.43
N SER A 90 -10.66 5.49 1.43
CA SER A 90 -9.83 6.09 0.41
C SER A 90 -9.76 5.28 -0.88
N GLY A 91 -9.93 3.95 -0.79
CA GLY A 91 -9.60 3.03 -1.87
C GLY A 91 -8.10 2.87 -2.10
N VAL A 92 -7.26 3.30 -1.14
CA VAL A 92 -5.81 3.14 -1.14
C VAL A 92 -5.41 2.29 0.05
N LEU A 93 -4.68 1.21 -0.18
CA LEU A 93 -4.03 0.43 0.86
C LEU A 93 -2.58 0.90 0.98
N PRO A 94 -2.25 1.77 1.95
CA PRO A 94 -0.87 2.16 2.20
C PRO A 94 -0.15 1.05 2.96
N TYR A 95 1.09 0.76 2.56
CA TYR A 95 1.93 -0.25 3.20
C TYR A 95 3.38 0.22 3.27
N ILE A 96 4.17 -0.40 4.14
CA ILE A 96 5.61 -0.16 4.20
C ILE A 96 6.26 -1.04 3.12
N GLU A 97 7.02 -0.39 2.24
CA GLU A 97 7.84 -1.07 1.24
C GLU A 97 9.26 -1.23 1.78
N THR A 98 9.81 -2.41 1.66
CA THR A 98 11.17 -2.73 2.11
C THR A 98 12.07 -3.22 0.99
N GLU A 99 11.51 -3.43 -0.20
CA GLU A 99 12.22 -3.92 -1.37
C GLU A 99 12.28 -2.83 -2.45
N GLY A 100 13.29 -2.90 -3.31
CA GLY A 100 13.43 -1.98 -4.43
C GLY A 100 13.73 -0.52 -4.04
N ILE A 101 14.12 -0.26 -2.81
CA ILE A 101 14.58 1.05 -2.36
C ILE A 101 15.96 1.30 -2.96
N ALA A 102 16.10 2.37 -3.73
CA ALA A 102 17.37 2.71 -4.34
C ALA A 102 18.38 3.21 -3.29
N GLU A 103 19.65 2.91 -3.47
CA GLU A 103 20.73 3.24 -2.51
C GLU A 103 20.95 4.74 -2.27
N ASN A 104 20.41 5.59 -3.16
CA ASN A 104 20.51 7.03 -3.02
C ASN A 104 19.50 7.66 -2.05
N PHE A 105 18.63 6.84 -1.42
CA PHE A 105 17.79 7.30 -0.34
C PHE A 105 18.45 7.09 1.03
N ASP A 106 18.26 8.05 1.92
CA ASP A 106 18.69 7.92 3.33
C ASP A 106 17.82 6.93 4.12
N LEU A 107 16.64 6.59 3.59
CA LEU A 107 15.68 5.67 4.19
C LEU A 107 15.80 4.28 3.56
N SER A 108 15.89 3.26 4.40
CA SER A 108 15.87 1.84 3.99
C SER A 108 14.46 1.29 3.75
N THR A 109 13.43 2.09 4.00
CA THR A 109 12.03 1.75 3.79
C THR A 109 11.31 2.87 3.07
N GLY A 110 10.23 2.53 2.38
CA GLY A 110 9.39 3.47 1.66
C GLY A 110 7.91 3.26 1.95
N ILE A 111 7.09 4.02 1.29
CA ILE A 111 5.64 3.92 1.35
C ILE A 111 5.11 3.42 0.01
N GLY A 112 4.48 2.25 0.04
CA GLY A 112 3.71 1.73 -1.08
C GLY A 112 2.24 2.15 -0.98
N LEU A 113 1.65 2.52 -2.11
CA LEU A 113 0.27 2.96 -2.23
C LEU A 113 -0.44 2.03 -3.24
N MET A 114 -1.08 0.97 -2.76
CA MET A 114 -1.85 0.08 -3.62
C MET A 114 -3.24 0.65 -3.83
N LEU A 115 -3.59 0.90 -5.09
CA LEU A 115 -4.89 1.45 -5.47
C LEU A 115 -5.92 0.33 -5.61
N VAL A 116 -6.68 0.08 -4.56
CA VAL A 116 -7.71 -0.98 -4.48
C VAL A 116 -9.11 -0.49 -4.83
N GLY A 117 -9.32 0.82 -4.89
CA GLY A 117 -10.53 1.48 -5.39
C GLY A 117 -10.45 1.76 -6.89
N ASN A 118 -11.15 2.81 -7.34
CA ASN A 118 -11.04 3.26 -8.73
C ASN A 118 -9.72 4.06 -8.94
N PRO A 119 -8.69 3.48 -9.61
CA PRO A 119 -7.38 4.10 -9.68
C PRO A 119 -7.39 5.49 -10.33
N LEU A 120 -8.13 5.63 -11.44
CA LEU A 120 -8.19 6.90 -12.17
C LEU A 120 -8.89 8.00 -11.36
N LYS A 121 -9.91 7.63 -10.57
CA LYS A 121 -10.56 8.58 -9.67
C LYS A 121 -9.63 9.02 -8.55
N ILE A 122 -8.85 8.08 -7.99
CA ILE A 122 -7.94 8.35 -6.85
C ILE A 122 -6.81 9.30 -7.28
N VAL A 123 -6.09 9.01 -8.36
CA VAL A 123 -4.95 9.83 -8.80
C VAL A 123 -5.34 11.25 -9.22
N ARG A 124 -6.62 11.49 -9.48
CA ARG A 124 -7.17 12.81 -9.78
C ARG A 124 -7.55 13.62 -8.54
N GLN A 125 -7.56 12.99 -7.37
CA GLN A 125 -7.88 13.70 -6.13
C GLN A 125 -6.72 14.57 -5.67
N LYS A 126 -7.02 15.81 -5.31
CA LYS A 126 -6.00 16.76 -4.86
C LYS A 126 -5.25 16.25 -3.62
N TRP A 127 -5.95 15.68 -2.64
CA TRP A 127 -5.32 15.15 -1.42
C TRP A 127 -4.28 14.06 -1.73
N PHE A 128 -4.53 13.23 -2.75
CA PHE A 128 -3.60 12.19 -3.19
C PHE A 128 -2.38 12.80 -3.89
N GLN A 129 -2.61 13.75 -4.80
CA GLN A 129 -1.53 14.47 -5.50
C GLN A 129 -0.65 15.24 -4.52
N ASP A 130 -1.24 15.95 -3.55
CA ASP A 130 -0.51 16.70 -2.52
C ASP A 130 0.39 15.79 -1.69
N PHE A 131 -0.09 14.58 -1.35
CA PHE A 131 0.71 13.58 -0.66
C PHE A 131 1.92 13.14 -1.50
N ILE A 132 1.72 12.86 -2.79
CA ILE A 132 2.81 12.47 -3.70
C ILE A 132 3.82 13.60 -3.83
N VAL A 133 3.37 14.83 -4.04
CA VAL A 133 4.26 16.00 -4.14
C VAL A 133 5.10 16.13 -2.88
N THR A 134 4.46 16.09 -1.71
CA THR A 134 5.16 16.21 -0.43
C THR A 134 6.19 15.10 -0.25
N GLY A 135 5.82 13.85 -0.49
CA GLY A 135 6.72 12.73 -0.28
C GLY A 135 7.91 12.72 -1.26
N VAL A 136 7.67 12.94 -2.56
CA VAL A 136 8.74 13.00 -3.56
C VAL A 136 9.70 14.15 -3.27
N MET A 137 9.18 15.34 -2.94
CA MET A 137 10.01 16.52 -2.64
C MET A 137 10.75 16.40 -1.30
N SER A 138 10.29 15.55 -0.40
CA SER A 138 10.98 15.22 0.87
C SER A 138 11.88 13.99 0.76
N SER A 139 12.14 13.50 -0.45
CA SER A 139 12.96 12.30 -0.70
C SER A 139 12.49 11.05 0.07
N VAL A 140 11.18 10.93 0.30
CA VAL A 140 10.59 9.69 0.81
C VAL A 140 10.42 8.72 -0.35
N PRO A 141 10.94 7.47 -0.28
CA PRO A 141 10.70 6.48 -1.31
C PRO A 141 9.20 6.18 -1.42
N LEU A 142 8.60 6.51 -2.56
CA LEU A 142 7.18 6.29 -2.83
C LEU A 142 6.96 5.33 -4.00
N PHE A 143 6.03 4.42 -3.81
CA PHE A 143 5.66 3.42 -4.80
C PHE A 143 4.17 3.45 -5.05
N LEU A 144 3.79 3.38 -6.32
CA LEU A 144 2.40 3.22 -6.75
C LEU A 144 2.19 1.79 -7.22
N SER A 145 1.14 1.14 -6.70
CA SER A 145 0.83 -0.24 -7.06
C SER A 145 -0.59 -0.41 -7.54
N LEU A 146 -0.78 -1.32 -8.51
CA LEU A 146 -2.09 -1.86 -8.87
C LEU A 146 -2.12 -3.35 -8.52
N PRO A 147 -3.19 -3.84 -7.88
CA PRO A 147 -3.38 -5.27 -7.74
C PRO A 147 -3.49 -5.92 -9.10
N GLY A 148 -2.87 -7.08 -9.25
CA GLY A 148 -3.03 -7.93 -10.43
C GLY A 148 -4.42 -8.59 -10.48
N PRO A 149 -4.72 -9.29 -11.55
CA PRO A 149 -5.85 -10.23 -11.60
C PRO A 149 -5.76 -11.22 -10.42
N ARG A 150 -6.89 -11.85 -10.09
CA ARG A 150 -6.91 -12.83 -9.00
C ARG A 150 -5.80 -13.89 -9.19
N GLY A 151 -5.02 -14.11 -8.14
CA GLY A 151 -3.91 -15.05 -8.16
C GLY A 151 -2.61 -14.53 -8.79
N HIS A 152 -2.54 -13.26 -9.15
CA HIS A 152 -1.33 -12.63 -9.68
C HIS A 152 -0.73 -11.64 -8.68
N GLN A 153 0.55 -11.35 -8.88
CA GLN A 153 1.27 -10.33 -8.11
C GLN A 153 0.76 -8.93 -8.48
N ALA A 154 0.92 -7.97 -7.59
CA ALA A 154 0.68 -6.57 -7.91
C ALA A 154 1.78 -6.04 -8.83
N ALA A 155 1.41 -5.13 -9.74
CA ALA A 155 2.38 -4.31 -10.45
C ALA A 155 2.73 -3.09 -9.58
N THR A 156 4.01 -2.72 -9.55
CA THR A 156 4.51 -1.61 -8.73
C THR A 156 5.52 -0.79 -9.53
N VAL A 157 5.43 0.53 -9.40
CA VAL A 157 6.40 1.49 -9.97
C VAL A 157 6.85 2.48 -8.91
N SER A 158 8.12 2.89 -8.96
CA SER A 158 8.60 4.01 -8.15
C SER A 158 8.03 5.33 -8.67
N LEU A 159 7.67 6.21 -7.74
CA LEU A 159 7.25 7.58 -8.06
C LEU A 159 8.40 8.60 -7.94
N ASN A 160 9.54 8.22 -7.36
CA ASN A 160 10.71 9.09 -7.24
C ASN A 160 11.54 9.04 -8.54
N THR A 161 10.97 9.52 -9.63
CA THR A 161 11.61 9.57 -10.95
C THR A 161 11.86 11.01 -11.38
N GLU A 162 12.83 11.22 -12.25
CA GLU A 162 13.10 12.56 -12.84
C GLU A 162 11.83 13.12 -13.49
N GLN A 163 11.08 12.28 -14.19
CA GLN A 163 9.82 12.67 -14.84
C GLN A 163 8.77 13.14 -13.84
N MET A 164 8.67 12.51 -12.67
CA MET A 164 7.76 12.95 -11.62
C MET A 164 8.20 14.27 -11.00
N VAL A 165 9.49 14.44 -10.74
CA VAL A 165 10.03 15.70 -10.21
C VAL A 165 9.79 16.85 -11.21
N GLU A 166 10.02 16.62 -12.50
CA GLU A 166 9.73 17.61 -13.54
C GLU A 166 8.22 17.94 -13.63
N ALA A 167 7.36 16.92 -13.53
CA ALA A 167 5.91 17.11 -13.52
C ALA A 167 5.45 17.92 -12.31
N ILE A 168 6.05 17.70 -11.13
CA ILE A 168 5.78 18.49 -9.92
C ILE A 168 6.14 19.96 -10.15
N GLN A 169 7.33 20.24 -10.69
CA GLN A 169 7.79 21.60 -10.98
C GLN A 169 6.92 22.35 -11.97
N ARG A 170 6.30 21.61 -12.91
CA ARG A 170 5.38 22.16 -13.92
C ARG A 170 3.91 22.16 -13.51
N GLY A 171 3.55 21.65 -12.35
CA GLY A 171 2.16 21.52 -11.90
C GLY A 171 1.36 20.44 -12.65
N MET A 172 2.04 19.46 -13.25
CA MET A 172 1.45 18.39 -14.09
C MET A 172 1.41 17.01 -13.39
N VAL A 173 1.34 17.01 -12.07
CA VAL A 173 1.38 15.76 -11.24
C VAL A 173 0.28 14.78 -11.64
N LYS A 174 -0.93 15.29 -11.93
CA LYS A 174 -2.04 14.45 -12.39
C LYS A 174 -1.67 13.66 -13.65
N ASP A 175 -1.08 14.31 -14.62
CA ASP A 175 -0.75 13.70 -15.91
C ASP A 175 0.37 12.66 -15.76
N ALA A 176 1.36 12.93 -14.90
CA ALA A 176 2.40 11.97 -14.55
C ALA A 176 1.84 10.73 -13.82
N LEU A 177 0.90 10.90 -12.90
CA LEU A 177 0.24 9.79 -12.22
C LEU A 177 -0.65 8.98 -13.19
N GLU A 178 -1.36 9.63 -14.10
CA GLU A 178 -2.12 8.92 -15.15
C GLU A 178 -1.20 8.15 -16.10
N ALA A 179 -0.01 8.69 -16.42
CA ALA A 179 1.01 7.96 -17.19
C ALA A 179 1.53 6.74 -16.43
N ALA A 180 1.84 6.88 -15.11
CA ALA A 180 2.23 5.75 -14.26
C ALA A 180 1.13 4.67 -14.22
N LEU A 181 -0.15 5.05 -14.16
CA LEU A 181 -1.26 4.09 -14.24
C LEU A 181 -1.32 3.35 -15.57
N LYS A 182 -0.99 4.01 -16.69
CA LYS A 182 -0.93 3.33 -18.00
C LYS A 182 0.17 2.27 -18.01
N LEU A 183 1.34 2.56 -17.46
CA LEU A 183 2.43 1.60 -17.33
C LEU A 183 2.01 0.40 -16.48
N LEU A 184 1.42 0.64 -15.31
CA LEU A 184 0.95 -0.40 -14.40
C LEU A 184 -0.13 -1.29 -15.04
N ARG A 185 -1.04 -0.73 -15.85
CA ARG A 185 -2.08 -1.48 -16.57
C ARG A 185 -1.56 -2.30 -17.73
N ALA A 186 -0.46 -1.88 -18.33
CA ALA A 186 0.21 -2.60 -19.42
C ALA A 186 1.20 -3.66 -18.90
N TRP A 187 1.30 -3.82 -17.56
CA TRP A 187 2.21 -4.76 -16.93
C TRP A 187 1.79 -6.20 -17.24
N ASP A 188 2.79 -7.04 -17.50
CA ASP A 188 2.60 -8.49 -17.61
C ASP A 188 2.57 -9.10 -16.19
N PHE A 189 1.37 -9.22 -15.65
CA PHE A 189 1.17 -9.69 -14.27
C PHE A 189 1.62 -11.14 -14.12
N GLN A 190 2.62 -11.36 -13.28
CA GLN A 190 3.12 -12.70 -12.99
C GLN A 190 2.21 -13.41 -11.97
N PRO A 191 1.98 -14.72 -12.14
CA PRO A 191 1.26 -15.50 -11.15
C PRO A 191 1.91 -15.40 -9.76
N ALA A 192 1.10 -15.21 -8.73
CA ALA A 192 1.56 -15.34 -7.37
C ALA A 192 1.69 -16.82 -7.03
N VAL A 193 2.93 -17.32 -6.85
CA VAL A 193 3.16 -18.72 -6.50
C VAL A 193 2.67 -18.97 -5.08
N ILE A 194 1.57 -19.69 -4.95
CA ILE A 194 1.10 -20.23 -3.68
C ILE A 194 1.48 -21.73 -3.71
N THR A 195 2.57 -22.08 -3.03
CA THR A 195 2.93 -23.48 -2.83
C THR A 195 2.01 -24.08 -1.75
N TYR A 196 0.98 -24.79 -2.18
CA TYR A 196 0.17 -25.59 -1.27
C TYR A 196 1.00 -26.79 -0.80
N SER A 197 1.45 -26.80 0.45
CA SER A 197 1.91 -28.03 1.09
C SER A 197 0.69 -28.76 1.63
N GLY A 198 0.11 -29.62 0.83
CA GLY A 198 -0.79 -30.73 1.19
C GLY A 198 -1.95 -30.40 2.14
N ASN A 199 -3.05 -30.07 1.59
CA ASN A 199 -4.41 -30.57 1.83
C ASN A 199 -5.34 -29.73 0.93
N ASP A 200 -5.94 -30.37 -0.03
CA ASP A 200 -6.88 -29.79 -0.98
C ASP A 200 -7.97 -29.01 -0.27
N VAL A 201 -7.87 -27.69 -0.30
CA VAL A 201 -9.03 -26.84 -0.20
C VAL A 201 -9.40 -26.47 -1.63
N SER A 202 -10.32 -27.21 -2.19
CA SER A 202 -11.02 -26.86 -3.42
C SER A 202 -11.50 -25.41 -3.30
N ILE A 203 -10.91 -24.53 -4.11
CA ILE A 203 -11.41 -23.17 -4.29
C ILE A 203 -12.71 -23.33 -5.07
N PRO A 204 -13.85 -22.85 -4.55
CA PRO A 204 -15.06 -22.81 -5.36
C PRO A 204 -14.75 -21.96 -6.61
N GLU A 205 -14.79 -22.58 -7.77
CA GLU A 205 -14.98 -21.87 -9.02
C GLU A 205 -16.39 -21.29 -8.94
N GLU A 206 -16.49 -19.98 -9.16
CA GLU A 206 -17.70 -19.19 -9.31
C GLU A 206 -18.48 -18.74 -8.06
N ALA A 207 -18.41 -17.42 -7.84
CA ALA A 207 -19.58 -16.55 -7.68
C ALA A 207 -19.17 -15.11 -8.03
#